data_6f4a9271a949d2aadd145cbf73f73746
#
_entry.id   6f4a9271a949d2aadd145cbf73f73746
#
_cell.length_a   1.000
_cell.length_b   1.000
_cell.length_c   1.000
_cell.angle_alpha   90.00
_cell.angle_beta   90.00
_cell.angle_gamma   90.00
#
_symmetry.space_group_name_H-M   'P 1'
#
loop_
_entity.id
_entity.type
_entity.pdbx_description
1 polymer ?
#
loop_
_entity_poly.entity_id
_entity_poly.type
_entity_poly.pdbx_seq_one_letter_code
_entity_poly.pdbx_strand_id
1 'polypeptide(L)'
;YLFDALRPVPELSFAIRELGLHSGVVITASHNPKEYNGYKAYWSDGAQVTPPHDTNIIEEVGKITDNSQVLTGANPENIIILDEEFDKKYVARIKNDVQLSPECVEKYKDMKIVYTPIHGAGVRLVPMALKAFGFENVFVVPEQAIVDGNFPTVESPNPEERKTMLQAMEWGRKEGADLVLATD
;
A
#
# COMPACT_ATOMS: atom_id res chain seq x y z
N TYR A 1 6.85 9.45 13.07
CA TYR A 1 6.99 9.38 11.62
C TYR A 1 5.60 9.27 10.99
N LEU A 2 5.40 9.96 9.89
CA LEU A 2 4.14 10.00 9.15
C LEU A 2 4.45 10.00 7.65
N PHE A 3 3.82 9.11 6.89
CA PHE A 3 3.92 9.15 5.43
C PHE A 3 3.19 10.39 4.87
N ASP A 4 3.76 11.01 3.85
CA ASP A 4 3.20 12.21 3.19
C ASP A 4 1.94 11.90 2.37
N ALA A 5 1.72 10.65 2.02
CA ALA A 5 0.56 10.15 1.29
C ALA A 5 0.32 8.67 1.62
N LEU A 6 -0.71 8.06 1.02
CA LEU A 6 -1.00 6.64 1.22
C LEU A 6 0.16 5.75 0.78
N ARG A 7 0.43 4.73 1.58
CA ARG A 7 1.43 3.67 1.28
C ARG A 7 0.85 2.30 1.61
N PRO A 8 1.28 1.27 0.89
CA PRO A 8 0.92 -0.12 1.21
C PRO A 8 1.47 -0.55 2.57
N VAL A 9 0.72 -1.41 3.25
CA VAL A 9 1.07 -1.95 4.57
C VAL A 9 2.49 -2.53 4.66
N PRO A 10 3.02 -3.23 3.65
CA PRO A 10 4.40 -3.74 3.70
C PRO A 10 5.46 -2.66 3.89
N GLU A 11 5.22 -1.45 3.40
CA GLU A 11 6.16 -0.34 3.62
C GLU A 11 6.12 0.19 5.05
N LEU A 12 4.94 0.20 5.70
CA LEU A 12 4.85 0.49 7.13
C LEU A 12 5.67 -0.53 7.95
N SER A 13 5.52 -1.81 7.65
CA SER A 13 6.29 -2.88 8.29
C SER A 13 7.80 -2.68 8.10
N PHE A 14 8.22 -2.30 6.91
CA PHE A 14 9.61 -1.95 6.61
C PHE A 14 10.06 -0.73 7.41
N ALA A 15 9.28 0.35 7.44
CA ALA A 15 9.60 1.58 8.16
C ALA A 15 9.82 1.33 9.65
N ILE A 16 8.98 0.52 10.28
CA ILE A 16 9.12 0.16 11.68
C ILE A 16 10.49 -0.46 11.96
N ARG A 17 10.90 -1.43 11.17
CA ARG A 17 12.17 -2.15 11.35
C ARG A 17 13.37 -1.32 10.96
N GLU A 18 13.28 -0.62 9.82
CA GLU A 18 14.39 0.16 9.26
C GLU A 18 14.75 1.36 10.12
N LEU A 19 13.75 2.00 10.76
CA LEU A 19 13.92 3.17 11.59
C LEU A 19 13.99 2.83 13.09
N GLY A 20 13.92 1.55 13.47
CA GLY A 20 13.94 1.09 14.86
C GLY A 20 12.78 1.62 15.69
N LEU A 21 11.57 1.68 15.12
CA LEU A 21 10.39 2.22 15.77
C LEU A 21 9.79 1.23 16.77
N HIS A 22 9.14 1.72 17.81
CA HIS A 22 8.49 0.87 18.81
C HIS A 22 7.20 0.24 18.31
N SER A 23 6.46 0.95 17.47
CA SER A 23 5.19 0.50 16.93
C SER A 23 4.83 1.29 15.67
N GLY A 24 3.79 0.83 14.98
CA GLY A 24 3.18 1.52 13.85
C GLY A 24 1.69 1.31 13.81
N VAL A 25 1.00 2.18 13.09
CA VAL A 25 -0.45 2.12 12.90
C VAL A 25 -0.77 2.35 11.44
N VAL A 26 -1.72 1.60 10.91
CA VAL A 26 -2.36 1.88 9.63
C VAL A 26 -3.87 1.92 9.79
N ILE A 27 -4.49 2.96 9.23
CA ILE A 27 -5.94 3.11 9.17
C ILE A 27 -6.40 2.62 7.81
N THR A 28 -7.05 1.46 7.78
CA THR A 28 -7.52 0.83 6.54
C THR A 28 -8.57 -0.23 6.84
N ALA A 29 -9.54 -0.34 5.97
CA ALA A 29 -10.50 -1.44 5.93
C ALA A 29 -10.11 -2.50 4.86
N SER A 30 -8.88 -2.42 4.29
CA SER A 30 -8.47 -3.25 3.16
C SER A 30 -9.46 -3.06 1.99
N HIS A 31 -9.87 -4.14 1.33
CA HIS A 31 -10.86 -4.17 0.25
C HIS A 31 -12.32 -4.31 0.73
N ASN A 32 -12.60 -4.07 2.01
CA ASN A 32 -13.98 -4.04 2.50
C ASN A 32 -14.75 -2.85 1.93
N PRO A 33 -16.10 -2.91 1.92
CA PRO A 33 -16.92 -1.77 1.51
C PRO A 33 -16.54 -0.48 2.23
N LYS A 34 -16.70 0.66 1.57
CA LYS A 34 -16.25 1.99 2.02
C LYS A 34 -16.84 2.44 3.36
N GLU A 35 -17.94 1.84 3.79
CA GLU A 35 -18.61 2.09 5.07
C GLU A 35 -17.82 1.53 6.27
N TYR A 36 -16.88 0.62 6.00
CA TYR A 36 -16.01 0.03 7.01
C TYR A 36 -14.73 0.84 7.17
N ASN A 37 -14.20 0.80 8.37
CA ASN A 37 -12.87 1.31 8.67
C ASN A 37 -12.16 0.34 9.59
N GLY A 38 -10.83 0.43 9.68
CA GLY A 38 -10.03 -0.44 10.50
C GLY A 38 -8.82 0.26 11.08
N TYR A 39 -8.45 -0.15 12.27
CA TYR A 39 -7.24 0.26 12.97
C TYR A 39 -6.36 -0.96 13.16
N LYS A 40 -5.22 -1.02 12.47
CA LYS A 40 -4.27 -2.12 12.59
C LYS A 40 -3.00 -1.60 13.26
N ALA A 41 -2.65 -2.18 14.40
CA ALA A 41 -1.43 -1.87 15.13
C ALA A 41 -0.33 -2.89 14.84
N TYR A 42 0.91 -2.41 14.87
CA TYR A 42 2.12 -3.19 14.58
C TYR A 42 3.14 -2.99 15.70
N TRP A 43 3.93 -4.03 16.03
CA TRP A 43 5.03 -3.95 16.96
C TRP A 43 6.36 -3.62 16.28
N SER A 44 7.41 -3.53 17.09
CA SER A 44 8.77 -3.17 16.68
C SER A 44 9.42 -4.16 15.70
N ASP A 45 8.90 -5.37 15.59
CA ASP A 45 9.29 -6.37 14.58
C ASP A 45 8.67 -6.15 13.21
N GLY A 46 7.74 -5.16 13.10
CA GLY A 46 7.01 -4.86 11.88
C GLY A 46 5.84 -5.81 11.61
N ALA A 47 5.49 -6.69 12.54
CA ALA A 47 4.33 -7.55 12.45
C ALA A 47 3.08 -6.92 13.08
N GLN A 48 1.90 -7.26 12.55
CA GLN A 48 0.64 -6.85 13.16
C GLN A 48 0.51 -7.52 14.53
N VAL A 49 0.03 -6.76 15.52
CA VAL A 49 -0.19 -7.28 16.87
C VAL A 49 -1.20 -8.40 16.88
N THR A 50 -0.95 -9.38 17.73
CA THR A 50 -1.78 -10.57 17.93
C THR A 50 -2.15 -10.71 19.41
N PRO A 51 -3.08 -11.61 19.76
CA PRO A 51 -3.42 -11.89 21.16
C PRO A 51 -2.18 -12.18 22.04
N PRO A 52 -2.14 -11.68 23.27
CA PRO A 52 -3.18 -10.90 23.97
C PRO A 52 -3.13 -9.38 23.72
N HIS A 53 -2.17 -8.89 22.94
CA HIS A 53 -1.89 -7.45 22.81
C HIS A 53 -2.99 -6.69 22.07
N ASP A 54 -3.56 -7.28 21.02
CA ASP A 54 -4.70 -6.70 20.30
C ASP A 54 -5.93 -6.52 21.20
N THR A 55 -6.24 -7.53 22.01
CA THR A 55 -7.32 -7.46 23.00
C THR A 55 -7.07 -6.40 24.04
N ASN A 56 -5.86 -6.34 24.57
CA ASN A 56 -5.47 -5.31 25.55
C ASN A 56 -5.61 -3.88 24.99
N ILE A 57 -5.24 -3.66 23.72
CA ILE A 57 -5.39 -2.35 23.07
C ILE A 57 -6.88 -1.98 22.96
N ILE A 58 -7.72 -2.92 22.53
CA ILE A 58 -9.17 -2.69 22.40
C ILE A 58 -9.80 -2.39 23.77
N GLU A 59 -9.38 -3.10 24.82
CA GLU A 59 -9.84 -2.84 26.18
C GLU A 59 -9.44 -1.42 26.66
N GLU A 60 -8.23 -0.96 26.37
CA GLU A 60 -7.81 0.42 26.71
C GLU A 60 -8.62 1.46 25.93
N VAL A 61 -8.85 1.24 24.63
CA VAL A 61 -9.69 2.11 23.81
C VAL A 61 -11.11 2.18 24.37
N GLY A 62 -11.67 1.05 24.82
CA GLY A 62 -13.01 0.96 25.42
C GLY A 62 -13.18 1.75 26.74
N LYS A 63 -12.09 2.13 27.41
CA LYS A 63 -12.12 2.98 28.61
C LYS A 63 -12.34 4.47 28.28
N ILE A 64 -12.13 4.87 27.03
CA ILE A 64 -12.35 6.23 26.55
C ILE A 64 -13.84 6.39 26.26
N THR A 65 -14.54 7.10 27.11
CA THR A 65 -16.00 7.31 27.04
C THR A 65 -16.39 8.70 26.54
N ASP A 66 -15.43 9.62 26.48
CA ASP A 66 -15.65 11.00 26.06
C ASP A 66 -14.45 11.50 25.23
N ASN A 67 -14.72 12.22 24.14
CA ASN A 67 -13.68 12.76 23.26
C ASN A 67 -12.71 13.73 23.97
N SER A 68 -13.13 14.37 25.08
CA SER A 68 -12.25 15.22 25.87
C SER A 68 -11.10 14.49 26.56
N GLN A 69 -11.20 13.16 26.68
CA GLN A 69 -10.13 12.31 27.22
C GLN A 69 -9.01 12.05 26.17
N VAL A 70 -9.27 12.35 24.91
CA VAL A 70 -8.28 12.21 23.84
C VAL A 70 -7.31 13.39 23.88
N LEU A 71 -6.03 13.10 24.10
CA LEU A 71 -5.00 14.12 24.09
C LEU A 71 -4.82 14.66 22.67
N THR A 72 -4.99 15.98 22.53
CA THR A 72 -4.76 16.71 21.28
C THR A 72 -3.58 17.66 21.44
N GLY A 73 -3.01 18.15 20.35
CA GLY A 73 -1.92 19.12 20.40
C GLY A 73 -0.54 18.48 20.35
N ALA A 74 -0.34 17.53 19.43
CA ALA A 74 1.01 17.06 19.12
C ALA A 74 1.92 18.24 18.75
N ASN A 75 3.18 18.23 19.26
CA ASN A 75 4.18 19.17 18.80
C ASN A 75 4.57 18.83 17.36
N PRO A 76 4.31 19.73 16.37
CA PRO A 76 4.64 19.47 14.97
C PRO A 76 6.13 19.15 14.74
N GLU A 77 7.02 19.68 15.56
CA GLU A 77 8.46 19.44 15.48
C GLU A 77 8.84 17.97 15.74
N ASN A 78 7.96 17.22 16.40
CA ASN A 78 8.15 15.79 16.65
C ASN A 78 7.66 14.90 15.50
N ILE A 79 7.06 15.47 14.46
CA ILE A 79 6.55 14.73 13.32
C ILE A 79 7.59 14.76 12.21
N ILE A 80 8.13 13.59 11.87
CA ILE A 80 9.06 13.42 10.77
C ILE A 80 8.29 12.83 9.59
N ILE A 81 8.31 13.52 8.45
CA ILE A 81 7.62 13.07 7.25
C ILE A 81 8.48 12.06 6.49
N LEU A 82 7.87 10.94 6.11
CA LEU A 82 8.43 9.96 5.18
C LEU A 82 7.85 10.24 3.79
N ASP A 83 8.73 10.56 2.87
CA ASP A 83 8.41 10.98 1.50
C ASP A 83 8.93 9.98 0.45
N GLU A 84 9.02 10.43 -0.80
CA GLU A 84 9.50 9.62 -1.93
C GLU A 84 10.94 9.10 -1.74
N GLU A 85 11.79 9.77 -0.97
CA GLU A 85 13.15 9.26 -0.71
C GLU A 85 13.09 7.99 0.15
N PHE A 86 12.10 7.91 1.05
CA PHE A 86 11.87 6.68 1.80
C PHE A 86 11.30 5.56 0.90
N ASP A 87 10.39 5.90 -0.03
CA ASP A 87 9.87 4.96 -1.03
C ASP A 87 11.03 4.33 -1.84
N LYS A 88 11.98 5.15 -2.29
CA LYS A 88 13.17 4.68 -3.03
C LYS A 88 14.02 3.72 -2.20
N LYS A 89 14.19 4.02 -0.92
CA LYS A 89 14.91 3.14 0.01
C LYS A 89 14.22 1.78 0.16
N TYR A 90 12.90 1.78 0.30
CA TYR A 90 12.10 0.57 0.37
C TYR A 90 12.20 -0.26 -0.91
N VAL A 91 12.02 0.37 -2.08
CA VAL A 91 12.12 -0.31 -3.38
C VAL A 91 13.52 -0.87 -3.62
N ALA A 92 14.57 -0.12 -3.24
CA ALA A 92 15.95 -0.59 -3.33
C ALA A 92 16.18 -1.84 -2.45
N ARG A 93 15.59 -1.86 -1.26
CA ARG A 93 15.66 -3.02 -0.35
C ARG A 93 14.96 -4.23 -0.96
N ILE A 94 13.76 -4.08 -1.51
CA ILE A 94 13.03 -5.18 -2.18
C ILE A 94 13.88 -5.72 -3.34
N LYS A 95 14.45 -4.85 -4.16
CA LYS A 95 15.28 -5.24 -5.30
C LYS A 95 16.51 -6.04 -4.88
N ASN A 96 17.12 -5.68 -3.75
CA ASN A 96 18.27 -6.41 -3.21
C ASN A 96 17.88 -7.77 -2.62
N ASP A 97 16.72 -7.86 -1.99
CA ASP A 97 16.26 -9.09 -1.35
C ASP A 97 15.67 -10.08 -2.38
N VAL A 98 15.00 -9.56 -3.42
CA VAL A 98 14.41 -10.33 -4.52
C VAL A 98 15.26 -10.14 -5.77
N GLN A 99 16.32 -10.92 -5.89
CA GLN A 99 17.23 -10.83 -7.02
C GLN A 99 16.66 -11.56 -8.23
N LEU A 100 16.30 -10.81 -9.27
CA LEU A 100 16.03 -11.39 -10.59
C LEU A 100 17.36 -11.61 -11.32
N SER A 101 17.48 -12.74 -12.05
CA SER A 101 18.68 -12.96 -12.85
C SER A 101 18.75 -11.94 -13.99
N PRO A 102 19.95 -11.48 -14.39
CA PRO A 102 20.13 -10.58 -15.52
C PRO A 102 19.48 -11.12 -16.82
N GLU A 103 19.57 -12.43 -17.04
CA GLU A 103 18.96 -13.07 -18.22
C GLU A 103 17.42 -12.98 -18.17
N CYS A 104 16.82 -13.11 -16.99
CA CYS A 104 15.38 -12.96 -16.81
C CYS A 104 14.95 -11.52 -17.12
N VAL A 105 15.65 -10.53 -16.57
CA VAL A 105 15.37 -9.11 -16.83
C VAL A 105 15.48 -8.81 -18.32
N GLU A 106 16.59 -9.18 -18.96
CA GLU A 106 16.82 -8.92 -20.40
C GLU A 106 15.75 -9.58 -21.27
N LYS A 107 15.34 -10.81 -20.93
CA LYS A 107 14.31 -11.54 -21.69
C LYS A 107 12.92 -10.90 -21.63
N TYR A 108 12.57 -10.28 -20.50
CA TYR A 108 11.21 -9.80 -20.23
C TYR A 108 11.11 -8.28 -20.05
N LYS A 109 12.18 -7.52 -20.28
CA LYS A 109 12.18 -6.04 -20.14
C LYS A 109 11.13 -5.34 -21.00
N ASP A 110 10.84 -5.90 -22.16
CA ASP A 110 9.87 -5.34 -23.12
C ASP A 110 8.42 -5.78 -22.85
N MET A 111 8.21 -6.61 -21.80
CA MET A 111 6.87 -7.06 -21.41
C MET A 111 5.98 -5.86 -21.13
N LYS A 112 4.80 -5.87 -21.75
CA LYS A 112 3.77 -4.86 -21.50
C LYS A 112 2.91 -5.26 -20.32
N ILE A 113 2.93 -4.44 -19.28
CA ILE A 113 2.19 -4.66 -18.05
C ILE A 113 1.15 -3.56 -17.89
N VAL A 114 -0.12 -3.93 -17.80
CA VAL A 114 -1.17 -3.02 -17.32
C VAL A 114 -1.35 -3.25 -15.83
N TYR A 115 -1.32 -2.16 -15.06
CA TYR A 115 -1.48 -2.18 -13.62
C TYR A 115 -2.64 -1.28 -13.19
N THR A 116 -3.44 -1.76 -12.26
CA THR A 116 -4.42 -0.93 -11.55
C THR A 116 -4.25 -1.00 -10.04
N PRO A 117 -4.19 0.16 -9.35
CA PRO A 117 -4.26 0.23 -7.90
C PRO A 117 -5.70 0.18 -7.37
N ILE A 118 -6.71 0.15 -8.21
CA ILE A 118 -8.15 0.20 -7.85
C ILE A 118 -8.41 1.33 -6.82
N HIS A 119 -7.94 2.54 -7.14
CA HIS A 119 -8.01 3.73 -6.27
C HIS A 119 -7.22 3.63 -4.95
N GLY A 120 -6.42 2.57 -4.76
CA GLY A 120 -5.76 2.23 -3.51
C GLY A 120 -4.31 2.69 -3.38
N ALA A 121 -3.66 2.24 -2.31
CA ALA A 121 -2.36 2.70 -1.86
C ALA A 121 -1.18 2.27 -2.74
N GLY A 122 -1.37 1.28 -3.65
CA GLY A 122 -0.32 0.77 -4.53
C GLY A 122 0.08 1.71 -5.67
N VAL A 123 -0.66 2.80 -5.90
CA VAL A 123 -0.52 3.69 -7.06
C VAL A 123 0.90 4.21 -7.29
N ARG A 124 1.65 4.49 -6.24
CA ARG A 124 3.01 5.03 -6.31
C ARG A 124 4.06 3.91 -6.34
N LEU A 125 4.01 3.02 -5.36
CA LEU A 125 5.07 2.04 -5.14
C LEU A 125 5.14 0.92 -6.17
N VAL A 126 4.01 0.41 -6.65
CA VAL A 126 4.02 -0.72 -7.58
C VAL A 126 4.64 -0.35 -8.92
N PRO A 127 4.27 0.77 -9.58
CA PRO A 127 4.97 1.21 -10.79
C PRO A 127 6.45 1.52 -10.56
N MET A 128 6.79 2.12 -9.41
CA MET A 128 8.19 2.41 -9.05
C MET A 128 8.99 1.12 -8.90
N ALA A 129 8.45 0.11 -8.23
CA ALA A 129 9.08 -1.19 -8.07
C ALA A 129 9.26 -1.91 -9.40
N LEU A 130 8.21 -2.01 -10.22
CA LEU A 130 8.28 -2.62 -11.54
C LEU A 130 9.38 -1.98 -12.40
N LYS A 131 9.44 -0.65 -12.43
CA LYS A 131 10.48 0.09 -13.14
C LYS A 131 11.88 -0.20 -12.57
N ALA A 132 12.03 -0.27 -11.25
CA ALA A 132 13.30 -0.59 -10.61
C ALA A 132 13.78 -2.00 -10.95
N PHE A 133 12.87 -2.94 -11.18
CA PHE A 133 13.18 -4.30 -11.66
C PHE A 133 13.46 -4.38 -13.17
N GLY A 134 13.33 -3.28 -13.92
CA GLY A 134 13.67 -3.20 -15.34
C GLY A 134 12.50 -3.35 -16.30
N PHE A 135 11.25 -3.35 -15.82
CA PHE A 135 10.06 -3.33 -16.68
C PHE A 135 9.75 -1.90 -17.11
N GLU A 136 9.95 -1.59 -18.39
CA GLU A 136 9.79 -0.21 -18.89
C GLU A 136 8.37 0.07 -19.40
N ASN A 137 7.66 -0.97 -19.86
CA ASN A 137 6.33 -0.85 -20.47
C ASN A 137 5.22 -1.09 -19.43
N VAL A 138 5.14 -0.24 -18.42
CA VAL A 138 4.12 -0.31 -17.37
C VAL A 138 3.07 0.77 -17.60
N PHE A 139 1.83 0.38 -17.86
CA PHE A 139 0.67 1.24 -18.09
C PHE A 139 -0.25 1.19 -16.89
N VAL A 140 -0.39 2.30 -16.19
CA VAL A 140 -1.33 2.40 -15.06
C VAL A 140 -2.69 2.84 -15.59
N VAL A 141 -3.77 2.17 -15.19
CA VAL A 141 -5.15 2.53 -15.56
C VAL A 141 -5.47 3.91 -15.00
N PRO A 142 -5.62 4.96 -15.84
CA PRO A 142 -5.63 6.34 -15.36
C PRO A 142 -6.79 6.66 -14.41
N GLU A 143 -7.97 6.15 -14.72
CA GLU A 143 -9.19 6.41 -13.93
C GLU A 143 -9.08 5.79 -12.53
N GLN A 144 -8.39 4.66 -12.41
CA GLN A 144 -8.18 3.93 -11.16
C GLN A 144 -6.90 4.32 -10.42
N ALA A 145 -6.05 5.15 -11.05
CA ALA A 145 -4.85 5.72 -10.42
C ALA A 145 -5.15 6.91 -9.49
N ILE A 146 -6.38 7.43 -9.55
CA ILE A 146 -6.84 8.48 -8.65
C ILE A 146 -7.21 7.82 -7.32
N VAL A 147 -6.51 8.20 -6.25
CA VAL A 147 -6.85 7.71 -4.90
C VAL A 147 -8.20 8.28 -4.48
N ASP A 148 -9.18 7.40 -4.29
CA ASP A 148 -10.53 7.80 -3.89
C ASP A 148 -11.19 6.68 -3.08
N GLY A 149 -11.48 6.96 -1.80
CA GLY A 149 -12.15 6.02 -0.90
C GLY A 149 -13.62 5.73 -1.24
N ASN A 150 -14.19 6.41 -2.25
CA ASN A 150 -15.51 6.08 -2.78
C ASN A 150 -15.47 5.01 -3.88
N PHE A 151 -14.30 4.67 -4.40
CA PHE A 151 -14.09 3.66 -5.44
C PHE A 151 -15.00 3.83 -6.67
N PRO A 152 -15.01 5.02 -7.33
CA PRO A 152 -16.07 5.41 -8.29
C PRO A 152 -16.15 4.52 -9.54
N THR A 153 -15.14 3.71 -9.84
CA THR A 153 -15.11 2.85 -11.03
C THR A 153 -15.46 1.39 -10.74
N VAL A 154 -15.66 1.01 -9.49
CA VAL A 154 -15.94 -0.37 -9.09
C VAL A 154 -17.02 -0.42 -7.99
N GLU A 155 -17.78 -1.51 -7.96
CA GLU A 155 -18.76 -1.76 -6.89
C GLU A 155 -18.08 -2.23 -5.59
N SER A 156 -17.00 -3.00 -5.75
CA SER A 156 -16.17 -3.54 -4.67
C SER A 156 -14.71 -3.35 -5.04
N PRO A 157 -13.83 -2.87 -4.15
CA PRO A 157 -12.41 -2.69 -4.46
C PRO A 157 -11.59 -3.98 -4.39
N ASN A 158 -12.24 -5.15 -4.30
CA ASN A 158 -11.54 -6.43 -4.19
C ASN A 158 -11.01 -6.90 -5.55
N PRO A 159 -9.67 -6.98 -5.77
CA PRO A 159 -9.08 -7.44 -7.03
C PRO A 159 -9.35 -8.91 -7.35
N GLU A 160 -9.79 -9.73 -6.38
CA GLU A 160 -10.18 -11.12 -6.61
C GLU A 160 -11.52 -11.22 -7.36
N GLU A 161 -12.31 -10.15 -7.34
CA GLU A 161 -13.59 -10.10 -8.05
C GLU A 161 -13.37 -9.77 -9.52
N ARG A 162 -13.87 -10.65 -10.42
CA ARG A 162 -13.76 -10.43 -11.86
C ARG A 162 -14.32 -9.08 -12.33
N LYS A 163 -15.41 -8.62 -11.72
CA LYS A 163 -16.03 -7.34 -12.09
C LYS A 163 -15.09 -6.16 -11.87
N THR A 164 -14.33 -6.19 -10.77
CA THR A 164 -13.36 -5.17 -10.40
C THR A 164 -12.22 -5.07 -11.42
N MET A 165 -11.84 -6.21 -12.02
CA MET A 165 -10.76 -6.30 -12.99
C MET A 165 -11.16 -5.93 -14.43
N LEU A 166 -12.45 -5.75 -14.73
CA LEU A 166 -12.92 -5.55 -16.12
C LEU A 166 -12.24 -4.37 -16.81
N GLN A 167 -12.14 -3.23 -16.13
CA GLN A 167 -11.51 -2.04 -16.72
C GLN A 167 -10.03 -2.26 -17.00
N ALA A 168 -9.28 -2.85 -16.08
CA ALA A 168 -7.88 -3.19 -16.30
C ALA A 168 -7.69 -4.21 -17.42
N MET A 169 -8.60 -5.19 -17.54
CA MET A 169 -8.59 -6.15 -18.63
C MET A 169 -8.90 -5.51 -20.00
N GLU A 170 -9.78 -4.50 -20.05
CA GLU A 170 -10.06 -3.73 -21.26
C GLU A 170 -8.84 -2.91 -21.68
N TRP A 171 -8.19 -2.24 -20.73
CA TRP A 171 -6.91 -1.57 -20.96
C TRP A 171 -5.84 -2.53 -21.43
N GLY A 172 -5.76 -3.73 -20.83
CA GLY A 172 -4.83 -4.78 -21.25
C GLY A 172 -5.01 -5.18 -22.70
N ARG A 173 -6.26 -5.36 -23.15
CA ARG A 173 -6.55 -5.67 -24.58
C ARG A 173 -6.19 -4.51 -25.50
N LYS A 174 -6.50 -3.27 -25.11
CA LYS A 174 -6.20 -2.06 -25.89
C LYS A 174 -4.70 -1.87 -26.10
N GLU A 175 -3.91 -2.04 -25.04
CA GLU A 175 -2.44 -1.88 -25.09
C GLU A 175 -1.72 -3.13 -25.61
N GLY A 176 -2.42 -4.24 -25.79
CA GLY A 176 -1.80 -5.52 -26.13
C GLY A 176 -0.88 -6.00 -25.03
N ALA A 177 -1.34 -5.92 -23.79
CA ALA A 177 -0.55 -6.26 -22.61
C ALA A 177 -0.35 -7.76 -22.48
N ASP A 178 0.86 -8.15 -22.08
CA ASP A 178 1.23 -9.52 -21.75
C ASP A 178 0.72 -9.92 -20.34
N LEU A 179 0.58 -8.94 -19.45
CA LEU A 179 0.18 -9.14 -18.06
C LEU A 179 -0.71 -8.00 -17.57
N VAL A 180 -1.74 -8.34 -16.78
CA VAL A 180 -2.58 -7.39 -16.06
C VAL A 180 -2.43 -7.66 -14.56
N LEU A 181 -2.06 -6.63 -13.80
CA LEU A 181 -1.87 -6.68 -12.36
C LEU A 181 -2.84 -5.74 -11.64
N ALA A 182 -3.25 -6.12 -10.46
CA ALA A 182 -4.03 -5.26 -9.56
C ALA A 182 -3.57 -5.41 -8.11
N THR A 183 -3.76 -4.34 -7.34
CA THR A 183 -3.66 -4.34 -5.87
C THR A 183 -4.85 -3.59 -5.28
N ASP A 184 -5.21 -3.90 -4.06
CA ASP A 184 -6.19 -3.16 -3.27
C ASP A 184 -5.55 -2.08 -2.38
#